data_88ae1fd5b951efe99608432036b095d8
#
_entry.id   88ae1fd5b951efe99608432036b095d8
#
_cell.length_a   1.000
_cell.length_b   1.000
_cell.length_c   1.000
_cell.angle_alpha   90.00
_cell.angle_beta   90.00
_cell.angle_gamma   90.00
#
_symmetry.space_group_name_H-M   'P 1'
#
loop_
_entity.id
_entity.type
_entity.pdbx_description
1 polymer ?
#
loop_
_entity_poly.entity_id
_entity_poly.type
_entity_poly.pdbx_seq_one_letter_code
_entity_poly.pdbx_strand_id
1 'polypeptide(L)'
;PFIKISSFNFSIVCLEFAYTQAPRKMKSFVMSLFLLSVFAGNALTGIINTYIQIPELSLTTDKTHPGYDATANTNDDLTLMTNGEILSPALDQLKQSAAAIQYIYGIKRSLPTTASGAEALASINDPWGRPLRYTLISSSSARISSDGPDQIHKTAWDLGIILTVRQSITEEQGTWLQREKKRLGMLDQAPTNNRGVLLQSAYYAGGQTKLEGAAYFWFFTKLMLVTAIVFIPFSLCYKPKTYLQQ
;
A
#
# COMPACT_ATOMS: atom_id res chain seq x y z
N PRO A 1 -17.53 7.41 0.44
CA PRO A 1 -18.76 6.69 0.02
C PRO A 1 -19.41 7.32 -1.20
N PHE A 2 -19.40 8.67 -1.38
CA PHE A 2 -20.06 9.36 -2.51
C PHE A 2 -19.50 8.98 -3.90
N ILE A 3 -18.21 8.71 -4.03
CA ILE A 3 -17.58 8.36 -5.31
C ILE A 3 -18.07 6.99 -5.83
N LYS A 4 -18.29 6.01 -4.95
CA LYS A 4 -18.81 4.70 -5.35
C LYS A 4 -20.25 4.77 -5.85
N ILE A 5 -21.07 5.62 -5.27
CA ILE A 5 -22.49 5.80 -5.68
C ILE A 5 -22.56 6.45 -7.06
N SER A 6 -21.69 7.45 -7.33
CA SER A 6 -21.65 8.14 -8.61
C SER A 6 -21.21 7.24 -9.78
N SER A 7 -20.17 6.42 -9.61
CA SER A 7 -19.71 5.52 -10.68
C SER A 7 -20.68 4.37 -10.95
N PHE A 8 -21.41 3.90 -9.93
CA PHE A 8 -22.43 2.87 -10.11
C PHE A 8 -23.61 3.39 -10.91
N ASN A 9 -24.10 4.60 -10.60
CA ASN A 9 -25.20 5.23 -11.34
C ASN A 9 -24.83 5.52 -12.80
N PHE A 10 -23.62 6.02 -13.07
CA PHE A 10 -23.14 6.25 -14.43
C PHE A 10 -23.10 4.95 -15.25
N SER A 11 -22.62 3.87 -14.67
CA SER A 11 -22.56 2.57 -15.33
C SER A 11 -23.96 2.02 -15.71
N ILE A 12 -24.95 2.19 -14.83
CA ILE A 12 -26.34 1.79 -15.09
C ILE A 12 -26.92 2.61 -16.24
N VAL A 13 -26.79 3.92 -16.21
CA VAL A 13 -27.34 4.81 -17.24
C VAL A 13 -26.72 4.51 -18.62
N CYS A 14 -25.40 4.30 -18.69
CA CYS A 14 -24.75 3.92 -19.94
C CYS A 14 -25.24 2.58 -20.48
N LEU A 15 -25.44 1.59 -19.58
CA LEU A 15 -25.94 0.27 -19.97
C LEU A 15 -27.39 0.35 -20.45
N GLU A 16 -28.24 1.09 -19.74
CA GLU A 16 -29.64 1.31 -20.11
C GLU A 16 -29.74 2.00 -21.48
N PHE A 17 -28.95 3.05 -21.70
CA PHE A 17 -28.90 3.73 -23.00
C PHE A 17 -28.48 2.78 -24.12
N ALA A 18 -27.39 2.04 -23.93
CA ALA A 18 -26.92 1.08 -24.92
C ALA A 18 -27.95 -0.04 -25.21
N TYR A 19 -28.64 -0.50 -24.17
CA TYR A 19 -29.66 -1.55 -24.29
C TYR A 19 -30.95 -1.05 -24.97
N THR A 20 -31.36 0.20 -24.74
CA THR A 20 -32.54 0.79 -25.38
C THR A 20 -32.31 1.12 -26.85
N GLN A 21 -31.07 1.50 -27.23
CA GLN A 21 -30.71 1.78 -28.61
C GLN A 21 -30.42 0.52 -29.44
N ALA A 22 -30.27 -0.64 -28.81
CA ALA A 22 -29.93 -1.87 -29.51
C ALA A 22 -31.16 -2.53 -30.13
N PRO A 23 -31.08 -3.02 -31.40
CA PRO A 23 -32.10 -3.85 -32.01
C PRO A 23 -32.38 -5.10 -31.14
N ARG A 24 -33.65 -5.59 -31.13
CA ARG A 24 -34.08 -6.71 -30.28
C ARG A 24 -33.15 -7.94 -30.38
N LYS A 25 -32.69 -8.27 -31.59
CA LYS A 25 -31.77 -9.39 -31.84
C LYS A 25 -30.34 -9.21 -31.31
N MET A 26 -29.92 -7.96 -31.01
CA MET A 26 -28.54 -7.63 -30.59
C MET A 26 -28.43 -7.28 -29.10
N LYS A 27 -29.53 -7.30 -28.35
CA LYS A 27 -29.51 -6.93 -26.92
C LYS A 27 -28.56 -7.82 -26.11
N SER A 28 -28.58 -9.13 -26.38
CA SER A 28 -27.67 -10.09 -25.73
C SER A 28 -26.20 -9.79 -26.05
N PHE A 29 -25.91 -9.38 -27.29
CA PHE A 29 -24.56 -9.01 -27.72
C PHE A 29 -24.08 -7.72 -27.04
N VAL A 30 -24.94 -6.70 -26.88
CA VAL A 30 -24.61 -5.47 -26.14
C VAL A 30 -24.26 -5.78 -24.69
N MET A 31 -25.02 -6.68 -24.03
CA MET A 31 -24.71 -7.12 -22.66
C MET A 31 -23.35 -7.83 -22.58
N SER A 32 -23.03 -8.70 -23.55
CA SER A 32 -21.73 -9.37 -23.56
C SER A 32 -20.56 -8.40 -23.79
N LEU A 33 -20.72 -7.39 -24.64
CA LEU A 33 -19.72 -6.33 -24.83
C LEU A 33 -19.53 -5.50 -23.55
N PHE A 34 -20.59 -5.20 -22.82
CA PHE A 34 -20.49 -4.52 -21.54
C PHE A 34 -19.66 -5.35 -20.53
N LEU A 35 -19.97 -6.64 -20.38
CA LEU A 35 -19.22 -7.53 -19.51
C LEU A 35 -17.75 -7.67 -19.95
N LEU A 36 -17.50 -7.70 -21.26
CA LEU A 36 -16.15 -7.73 -21.81
C LEU A 36 -15.38 -6.44 -21.47
N SER A 37 -16.03 -5.27 -21.50
CA SER A 37 -15.38 -4.01 -21.12
C SER A 37 -15.00 -3.97 -19.63
N VAL A 38 -15.88 -4.51 -18.75
CA VAL A 38 -15.58 -4.65 -17.32
C VAL A 38 -14.41 -5.62 -17.09
N PHE A 39 -14.41 -6.75 -17.78
CA PHE A 39 -13.28 -7.70 -17.75
C PHE A 39 -11.98 -7.05 -18.20
N ALA A 40 -11.99 -6.33 -19.33
CA ALA A 40 -10.81 -5.66 -19.85
C ALA A 40 -10.27 -4.60 -18.87
N GLY A 41 -11.16 -3.83 -18.21
CA GLY A 41 -10.78 -2.87 -17.16
C GLY A 41 -10.12 -3.54 -15.97
N ASN A 42 -10.68 -4.64 -15.49
CA ASN A 42 -10.11 -5.40 -14.38
C ASN A 42 -8.77 -6.05 -14.75
N ALA A 43 -8.66 -6.61 -15.96
CA ALA A 43 -7.42 -7.18 -16.47
C ALA A 43 -6.32 -6.12 -16.58
N LEU A 44 -6.64 -4.93 -17.11
CA LEU A 44 -5.70 -3.81 -17.18
C LEU A 44 -5.24 -3.38 -15.79
N THR A 45 -6.15 -3.28 -14.82
CA THR A 45 -5.83 -2.95 -13.44
C THR A 45 -4.91 -4.02 -12.82
N GLY A 46 -5.19 -5.30 -13.08
CA GLY A 46 -4.33 -6.40 -12.64
C GLY A 46 -2.92 -6.32 -13.20
N ILE A 47 -2.78 -6.09 -14.50
CA ILE A 47 -1.48 -5.90 -15.17
C ILE A 47 -0.73 -4.71 -14.55
N ILE A 48 -1.37 -3.56 -14.41
CA ILE A 48 -0.76 -2.36 -13.81
C ILE A 48 -0.30 -2.65 -12.39
N ASN A 49 -1.13 -3.32 -11.58
CA ASN A 49 -0.75 -3.69 -10.21
C ASN A 49 0.47 -4.60 -10.16
N THR A 50 0.59 -5.55 -11.06
CA THR A 50 1.78 -6.43 -11.15
C THR A 50 3.07 -5.64 -11.38
N TYR A 51 3.02 -4.56 -12.16
CA TYR A 51 4.19 -3.69 -12.37
C TYR A 51 4.46 -2.71 -11.22
N ILE A 52 3.43 -2.33 -10.47
CA ILE A 52 3.55 -1.39 -9.35
C ILE A 52 4.02 -2.10 -8.07
N GLN A 53 3.62 -3.34 -7.87
CA GLN A 53 4.00 -4.12 -6.70
C GLN A 53 5.46 -4.57 -6.77
N ILE A 54 6.15 -4.44 -5.65
CA ILE A 54 7.50 -4.98 -5.45
C ILE A 54 7.32 -6.35 -4.78
N PRO A 55 7.91 -7.41 -5.31
CA PRO A 55 7.79 -8.73 -4.69
C PRO A 55 8.36 -8.71 -3.27
N GLU A 56 7.67 -9.39 -2.37
CA GLU A 56 8.15 -9.66 -1.02
C GLU A 56 9.15 -10.83 -1.05
N LEU A 57 10.20 -10.74 -0.23
CA LEU A 57 11.14 -11.83 -0.08
C LEU A 57 10.47 -12.99 0.67
N SER A 58 10.58 -14.19 0.12
CA SER A 58 10.02 -15.41 0.71
C SER A 58 10.89 -15.90 1.88
N LEU A 59 10.87 -15.15 2.99
CA LEU A 59 11.58 -15.53 4.19
C LEU A 59 10.81 -16.61 4.96
N THR A 60 11.48 -17.69 5.32
CA THR A 60 10.94 -18.72 6.21
C THR A 60 11.51 -18.54 7.61
N THR A 61 10.68 -18.70 8.63
CA THR A 61 11.09 -18.56 10.03
C THR A 61 12.25 -19.49 10.36
N ASP A 62 13.24 -18.95 11.05
CA ASP A 62 14.44 -19.65 11.52
C ASP A 62 15.31 -20.29 10.42
N LYS A 63 15.12 -19.89 9.16
CA LYS A 63 16.00 -20.27 8.05
C LYS A 63 16.68 -19.05 7.48
N THR A 64 17.99 -19.15 7.28
CA THR A 64 18.79 -18.11 6.64
C THR A 64 18.54 -18.11 5.14
N HIS A 65 18.14 -16.95 4.64
CA HIS A 65 18.05 -16.68 3.20
C HIS A 65 19.41 -16.15 2.73
N PRO A 66 20.02 -16.70 1.67
CA PRO A 66 21.37 -16.39 1.26
C PRO A 66 21.54 -15.00 0.61
N GLY A 67 20.69 -14.04 0.95
CA GLY A 67 20.81 -12.65 0.54
C GLY A 67 20.72 -12.38 -0.97
N TYR A 68 21.27 -11.25 -1.37
CA TYR A 68 21.31 -10.77 -2.75
C TYR A 68 22.32 -11.53 -3.62
N ASP A 69 23.45 -11.91 -3.05
CA ASP A 69 24.51 -12.61 -3.76
C ASP A 69 24.28 -14.12 -3.89
N ALA A 70 23.16 -14.63 -3.33
CA ALA A 70 22.77 -16.04 -3.30
C ALA A 70 23.82 -16.97 -2.65
N THR A 71 24.72 -16.41 -1.82
CA THR A 71 25.78 -17.15 -1.14
C THR A 71 25.53 -17.12 0.37
N ALA A 72 25.44 -18.27 1.01
CA ALA A 72 25.22 -18.35 2.45
C ALA A 72 26.46 -17.92 3.26
N ASN A 73 26.25 -17.34 4.43
CA ASN A 73 27.23 -16.80 5.37
C ASN A 73 27.97 -15.54 4.85
N THR A 74 27.24 -14.68 4.14
CA THR A 74 27.71 -13.38 3.68
C THR A 74 27.04 -12.22 4.42
N ASN A 75 27.50 -11.00 4.19
CA ASN A 75 27.00 -9.79 4.88
C ASN A 75 25.63 -9.31 4.41
N ASP A 76 24.92 -10.05 3.58
CA ASP A 76 23.59 -9.75 3.09
C ASP A 76 22.54 -10.83 3.41
N ASP A 77 22.95 -11.82 4.21
CA ASP A 77 22.07 -12.89 4.68
C ASP A 77 20.94 -12.34 5.55
N LEU A 78 19.74 -12.91 5.36
CA LEU A 78 18.53 -12.51 6.06
C LEU A 78 17.92 -13.71 6.79
N THR A 79 17.50 -13.52 8.04
CA THR A 79 16.77 -14.55 8.80
C THR A 79 15.53 -13.94 9.45
N LEU A 80 14.36 -14.51 9.16
CA LEU A 80 13.13 -14.13 9.84
C LEU A 80 13.08 -14.86 11.19
N MET A 81 13.05 -14.10 12.27
CA MET A 81 12.95 -14.62 13.64
C MET A 81 11.49 -14.89 14.01
N THR A 82 11.26 -15.78 14.96
CA THR A 82 9.91 -16.10 15.51
C THR A 82 9.17 -14.89 16.09
N ASN A 83 9.88 -13.86 16.54
CA ASN A 83 9.29 -12.59 17.02
C ASN A 83 8.90 -11.62 15.90
N GLY A 84 9.08 -11.99 14.62
CA GLY A 84 8.80 -11.15 13.46
C GLY A 84 9.90 -10.14 13.13
N GLU A 85 11.04 -10.16 13.83
CA GLU A 85 12.21 -9.38 13.44
C GLU A 85 12.96 -10.06 12.28
N ILE A 86 13.51 -9.25 11.38
CA ILE A 86 14.39 -9.72 10.32
C ILE A 86 15.82 -9.47 10.75
N LEU A 87 16.53 -10.54 11.13
CA LEU A 87 17.96 -10.47 11.39
C LEU A 87 18.67 -10.18 10.08
N SER A 88 19.32 -9.05 10.02
CA SER A 88 20.06 -8.54 8.85
C SER A 88 21.18 -7.65 9.34
N PRO A 89 22.21 -7.37 8.54
CA PRO A 89 23.26 -6.43 8.90
C PRO A 89 22.73 -5.01 9.21
N ALA A 90 21.60 -4.61 8.60
CA ALA A 90 20.98 -3.32 8.81
C ALA A 90 20.10 -3.23 10.08
N LEU A 91 19.91 -4.32 10.82
CA LEU A 91 18.96 -4.38 11.93
C LEU A 91 19.26 -3.35 13.04
N ASP A 92 20.53 -3.20 13.41
CA ASP A 92 20.94 -2.30 14.48
C ASP A 92 20.72 -0.84 14.10
N GLN A 93 21.04 -0.45 12.88
CA GLN A 93 20.81 0.89 12.35
C GLN A 93 19.31 1.19 12.22
N LEU A 94 18.54 0.21 11.81
CA LEU A 94 17.08 0.32 11.73
C LEU A 94 16.47 0.47 13.14
N LYS A 95 16.93 -0.28 14.14
CA LYS A 95 16.50 -0.14 15.54
C LYS A 95 16.89 1.23 16.12
N GLN A 96 18.10 1.68 15.86
CA GLN A 96 18.58 3.00 16.30
C GLN A 96 17.73 4.12 15.69
N SER A 97 17.43 4.04 14.39
CA SER A 97 16.60 5.02 13.71
C SER A 97 15.15 5.00 14.20
N ALA A 98 14.59 3.80 14.46
CA ALA A 98 13.26 3.68 15.05
C ALA A 98 13.21 4.31 16.45
N ALA A 99 14.23 4.11 17.28
CA ALA A 99 14.32 4.73 18.59
C ALA A 99 14.41 6.28 18.52
N ALA A 100 15.14 6.82 17.54
CA ALA A 100 15.19 8.27 17.32
C ALA A 100 13.82 8.85 16.97
N ILE A 101 13.07 8.20 16.08
CA ILE A 101 11.70 8.63 15.73
C ILE A 101 10.73 8.44 16.91
N GLN A 102 10.87 7.36 17.70
CA GLN A 102 10.07 7.15 18.89
C GLN A 102 10.31 8.24 19.94
N TYR A 103 11.55 8.69 20.11
CA TYR A 103 11.91 9.79 20.99
C TYR A 103 11.24 11.11 20.54
N ILE A 104 11.31 11.45 19.25
CA ILE A 104 10.65 12.63 18.69
C ILE A 104 9.12 12.54 18.89
N TYR A 105 8.55 11.38 18.64
CA TYR A 105 7.12 11.13 18.86
C TYR A 105 6.74 11.31 20.34
N GLY A 106 7.57 10.84 21.26
CA GLY A 106 7.36 11.00 22.71
C GLY A 106 7.24 12.48 23.11
N ILE A 107 8.02 13.37 22.49
CA ILE A 107 8.01 14.81 22.76
C ILE A 107 6.83 15.50 22.04
N LYS A 108 6.69 15.30 20.72
CA LYS A 108 5.75 16.05 19.87
C LYS A 108 4.36 15.45 19.81
N ARG A 109 4.17 14.19 20.25
CA ARG A 109 2.93 13.41 20.15
C ARG A 109 2.37 13.30 18.70
N SER A 110 3.21 13.52 17.73
CA SER A 110 2.92 13.38 16.31
C SER A 110 4.15 12.83 15.60
N LEU A 111 3.92 12.03 14.56
CA LEU A 111 5.01 11.57 13.70
C LEU A 111 5.63 12.77 12.97
N PRO A 112 6.95 12.84 12.81
CA PRO A 112 7.59 13.89 12.06
C PRO A 112 7.16 13.88 10.60
N THR A 113 7.20 15.02 9.94
CA THR A 113 7.01 15.10 8.49
C THR A 113 8.15 14.35 7.77
N THR A 114 7.96 13.99 6.51
CA THR A 114 9.00 13.30 5.74
C THR A 114 10.33 14.05 5.74
N ALA A 115 10.30 15.39 5.62
CA ALA A 115 11.50 16.21 5.65
C ALA A 115 12.18 16.21 7.03
N SER A 116 11.43 16.47 8.11
CA SER A 116 12.02 16.51 9.46
C SER A 116 12.43 15.13 9.98
N GLY A 117 11.77 14.06 9.52
CA GLY A 117 12.18 12.70 9.82
C GLY A 117 13.45 12.30 9.08
N ALA A 118 13.59 12.68 7.81
CA ALA A 118 14.81 12.45 7.03
C ALA A 118 16.01 13.20 7.64
N GLU A 119 15.80 14.44 8.08
CA GLU A 119 16.84 15.23 8.77
C GLU A 119 17.30 14.57 10.08
N ALA A 120 16.35 14.03 10.86
CA ALA A 120 16.66 13.33 12.11
C ALA A 120 17.46 12.04 11.88
N LEU A 121 17.35 11.42 10.72
CA LEU A 121 18.06 10.19 10.37
C LEU A 121 19.29 10.43 9.49
N ALA A 122 19.60 11.66 9.10
CA ALA A 122 20.68 11.97 8.17
C ALA A 122 22.08 11.53 8.64
N SER A 123 22.27 11.33 9.95
CA SER A 123 23.53 10.83 10.53
C SER A 123 23.63 9.31 10.59
N ILE A 124 22.56 8.57 10.27
CA ILE A 124 22.51 7.12 10.37
C ILE A 124 22.55 6.53 8.96
N ASN A 125 23.66 5.88 8.63
CA ASN A 125 23.81 5.16 7.39
C ASN A 125 23.55 3.68 7.59
N ASP A 126 23.10 3.01 6.55
CA ASP A 126 23.02 1.56 6.50
C ASP A 126 24.41 0.91 6.36
N PRO A 127 24.55 -0.40 6.53
CA PRO A 127 25.83 -1.10 6.41
C PRO A 127 26.48 -1.01 5.03
N TRP A 128 25.71 -0.66 4.02
CA TRP A 128 26.17 -0.49 2.63
C TRP A 128 26.53 0.95 2.28
N GLY A 129 26.51 1.86 3.29
CA GLY A 129 26.99 3.25 3.19
C GLY A 129 25.93 4.25 2.69
N ARG A 130 24.65 3.86 2.57
CA ARG A 130 23.56 4.75 2.20
C ARG A 130 22.81 5.30 3.41
N PRO A 131 22.31 6.54 3.34
CA PRO A 131 21.47 7.09 4.39
C PRO A 131 20.11 6.39 4.42
N LEU A 132 19.61 6.12 5.63
CA LEU A 132 18.27 5.57 5.83
C LEU A 132 17.20 6.57 5.38
N ARG A 133 16.17 6.07 4.72
CA ARG A 133 15.04 6.88 4.24
C ARG A 133 13.89 6.87 5.23
N TYR A 134 13.37 8.04 5.52
CA TYR A 134 12.14 8.19 6.28
C TYR A 134 10.99 8.62 5.36
N THR A 135 9.87 7.93 5.44
CA THR A 135 8.64 8.25 4.68
C THR A 135 7.44 8.23 5.61
N LEU A 136 6.73 9.35 5.70
CA LEU A 136 5.46 9.43 6.40
C LEU A 136 4.36 8.85 5.49
N ILE A 137 3.79 7.70 5.85
CA ILE A 137 2.74 7.03 5.08
C ILE A 137 1.37 7.65 5.40
N SER A 138 1.10 7.86 6.67
CA SER A 138 -0.14 8.48 7.16
C SER A 138 0.11 9.22 8.48
N SER A 139 -0.90 9.92 8.99
CA SER A 139 -0.82 10.56 10.32
C SER A 139 -0.50 9.59 11.47
N SER A 140 -0.72 8.29 11.28
CA SER A 140 -0.53 7.25 12.28
C SER A 140 0.55 6.23 11.91
N SER A 141 1.19 6.33 10.74
CA SER A 141 2.21 5.37 10.32
C SER A 141 3.32 6.02 9.52
N ALA A 142 4.55 5.63 9.81
CA ALA A 142 5.75 6.04 9.13
C ALA A 142 6.61 4.83 8.82
N ARG A 143 7.45 4.92 7.81
CA ARG A 143 8.37 3.89 7.41
C ARG A 143 9.80 4.42 7.40
N ILE A 144 10.70 3.58 7.88
CA ILE A 144 12.15 3.74 7.76
C ILE A 144 12.64 2.61 6.89
N SER A 145 13.37 2.91 5.83
CA SER A 145 13.89 1.92 4.88
C SER A 145 15.37 2.12 4.59
N SER A 146 16.07 1.01 4.44
CA SER A 146 17.37 0.90 3.81
C SER A 146 17.17 0.43 2.37
N ASP A 147 18.00 0.93 1.45
CA ASP A 147 18.00 0.50 0.05
C ASP A 147 18.63 -0.92 -0.13
N GLY A 148 19.04 -1.58 0.96
CA GLY A 148 19.56 -2.94 0.94
C GLY A 148 20.93 -3.12 0.27
N PRO A 149 21.34 -4.39 0.05
CA PRO A 149 22.64 -4.72 -0.52
C PRO A 149 22.78 -4.32 -2.00
N ASP A 150 21.67 -4.23 -2.75
CA ASP A 150 21.67 -3.79 -4.15
C ASP A 150 21.76 -2.27 -4.30
N GLN A 151 21.63 -1.51 -3.20
CA GLN A 151 21.68 -0.06 -3.14
C GLN A 151 20.69 0.65 -4.10
N ILE A 152 19.62 -0.04 -4.50
CA ILE A 152 18.59 0.47 -5.41
C ILE A 152 17.28 0.61 -4.65
N HIS A 153 16.71 1.80 -4.66
CA HIS A 153 15.45 2.06 -3.97
C HIS A 153 14.26 1.38 -4.65
N LYS A 154 13.35 0.83 -3.86
CA LYS A 154 12.13 0.13 -4.30
C LYS A 154 12.40 -1.16 -5.05
N THR A 155 13.24 -1.97 -4.47
CA THR A 155 13.48 -3.35 -4.90
C THR A 155 12.97 -4.36 -3.87
N ALA A 156 13.04 -5.64 -4.20
CA ALA A 156 12.72 -6.71 -3.26
C ALA A 156 13.71 -6.78 -2.08
N TRP A 157 14.87 -6.16 -2.22
CA TRP A 157 15.96 -6.17 -1.24
C TRP A 157 15.91 -5.01 -0.26
N ASP A 158 14.93 -4.09 -0.41
CA ASP A 158 14.70 -3.03 0.56
C ASP A 158 14.32 -3.62 1.91
N LEU A 159 15.05 -3.23 2.94
CA LEU A 159 14.79 -3.65 4.32
C LEU A 159 14.30 -2.47 5.13
N GLY A 160 13.38 -2.70 6.07
CA GLY A 160 12.94 -1.59 6.89
C GLY A 160 12.00 -1.93 8.02
N ILE A 161 11.58 -0.86 8.69
CA ILE A 161 10.64 -0.89 9.82
C ILE A 161 9.48 0.05 9.53
N ILE A 162 8.28 -0.46 9.72
CA ILE A 162 7.06 0.35 9.75
C ILE A 162 6.72 0.66 11.21
N LEU A 163 6.66 1.94 11.53
CA LEU A 163 6.23 2.44 12.82
C LEU A 163 4.76 2.82 12.75
N THR A 164 3.93 2.19 13.56
CA THR A 164 2.49 2.47 13.62
C THR A 164 2.10 2.96 15.00
N VAL A 165 1.38 4.08 15.05
CA VAL A 165 0.81 4.62 16.27
C VAL A 165 -0.35 3.73 16.70
N ARG A 166 -0.16 2.96 17.77
CA ARG A 166 -1.24 2.18 18.35
C ARG A 166 -2.04 3.07 19.29
N GLN A 167 -3.23 3.47 18.88
CA GLN A 167 -4.17 4.09 19.80
C GLN A 167 -4.66 3.01 20.77
N SER A 168 -4.44 3.22 22.08
CA SER A 168 -5.13 2.42 23.09
C SER A 168 -6.63 2.71 22.94
N ILE A 169 -7.39 1.72 22.51
CA ILE A 169 -8.85 1.82 22.47
C ILE A 169 -9.31 1.86 23.92
N THR A 170 -9.72 3.03 24.38
CA THR A 170 -10.41 3.18 25.66
C THR A 170 -11.71 2.41 25.56
N GLU A 171 -12.13 1.72 26.63
CA GLU A 171 -13.32 0.85 26.63
C GLU A 171 -14.59 1.53 26.13
N GLU A 172 -14.67 2.86 26.24
CA GLU A 172 -15.80 3.67 25.78
C GLU A 172 -15.85 3.94 24.27
N GLN A 173 -14.73 3.81 23.54
CA GLN A 173 -14.63 4.19 22.11
C GLN A 173 -14.62 3.00 21.15
N GLY A 174 -14.54 1.78 21.65
CA GLY A 174 -14.52 0.57 20.81
C GLY A 174 -15.92 0.14 20.40
N THR A 175 -16.06 -0.40 19.18
CA THR A 175 -17.27 -1.13 18.79
C THR A 175 -17.48 -2.31 19.74
N TRP A 176 -18.75 -2.76 19.91
CA TRP A 176 -19.07 -3.90 20.80
C TRP A 176 -18.20 -5.13 20.49
N LEU A 177 -17.85 -5.34 19.21
CA LEU A 177 -17.05 -6.47 18.75
C LEU A 177 -15.57 -6.35 19.19
N GLN A 178 -15.02 -5.14 19.25
CA GLN A 178 -13.66 -4.89 19.76
C GLN A 178 -13.59 -5.05 21.27
N ARG A 179 -14.64 -4.62 21.98
CA ARG A 179 -14.78 -4.84 23.43
C ARG A 179 -14.86 -6.34 23.77
N GLU A 180 -15.63 -7.10 22.99
CA GLU A 180 -15.78 -8.54 23.18
C GLU A 180 -14.49 -9.30 22.85
N LYS A 181 -13.78 -8.95 21.78
CA LYS A 181 -12.45 -9.51 21.47
C LYS A 181 -11.41 -9.25 22.56
N LYS A 182 -11.43 -8.05 23.17
CA LYS A 182 -10.58 -7.73 24.33
C LYS A 182 -10.94 -8.55 25.54
N ARG A 183 -12.23 -8.73 25.82
CA ARG A 183 -12.74 -9.55 26.93
C ARG A 183 -12.38 -11.03 26.78
N LEU A 184 -12.38 -11.54 25.57
CA LEU A 184 -12.02 -12.93 25.24
C LEU A 184 -10.51 -13.15 25.12
N GLY A 185 -9.67 -12.15 25.36
CA GLY A 185 -8.22 -12.26 25.27
C GLY A 185 -7.70 -12.48 23.84
N MET A 186 -8.54 -12.26 22.82
CA MET A 186 -8.19 -12.41 21.41
C MET A 186 -7.47 -11.19 20.81
N LEU A 187 -7.41 -10.09 21.56
CA LEU A 187 -6.58 -8.94 21.25
C LEU A 187 -5.33 -9.07 22.12
N ASP A 188 -4.16 -9.17 21.45
CA ASP A 188 -2.89 -9.14 22.15
C ASP A 188 -2.87 -7.98 23.13
N GLN A 189 -2.80 -8.31 24.41
CA GLN A 189 -2.52 -7.34 25.45
C GLN A 189 -1.06 -6.93 25.23
N ALA A 190 -0.84 -5.85 24.47
CA ALA A 190 0.45 -5.20 24.54
C ALA A 190 0.74 -4.93 26.02
N PRO A 191 1.95 -5.24 26.51
CA PRO A 191 2.29 -5.02 27.91
C PRO A 191 1.97 -3.58 28.26
N THR A 192 1.00 -3.38 29.14
CA THR A 192 0.58 -2.09 29.65
C THR A 192 1.62 -1.61 30.65
N ASN A 193 2.78 -1.23 30.12
CA ASN A 193 3.75 -0.50 30.88
C ASN A 193 3.71 0.96 30.44
N ASN A 194 2.95 1.73 31.20
CA ASN A 194 2.99 3.17 31.41
C ASN A 194 2.85 4.13 30.23
N ARG A 195 1.69 4.85 30.24
CA ARG A 195 1.58 6.27 29.88
C ARG A 195 2.23 6.69 28.57
N GLY A 196 1.95 6.00 27.48
CA GLY A 196 2.42 6.47 26.18
C GLY A 196 1.69 5.76 25.05
N VAL A 197 1.24 6.53 24.08
CA VAL A 197 0.87 5.97 22.79
C VAL A 197 2.11 5.24 22.28
N LEU A 198 2.06 3.92 22.25
CA LEU A 198 3.19 3.09 21.83
C LEU A 198 3.26 3.06 20.33
N LEU A 199 4.43 3.36 19.78
CA LEU A 199 4.74 3.05 18.39
C LEU A 199 5.06 1.56 18.32
N GLN A 200 4.24 0.82 17.59
CA GLN A 200 4.51 -0.57 17.25
C GLN A 200 5.41 -0.59 16.02
N SER A 201 6.48 -1.36 16.09
CA SER A 201 7.40 -1.59 14.97
C SER A 201 7.11 -2.94 14.31
N ALA A 202 7.01 -2.95 12.98
CA ALA A 202 6.92 -4.16 12.16
C ALA A 202 8.03 -4.13 11.12
N TYR A 203 8.80 -5.21 11.04
CA TYR A 203 9.89 -5.36 10.08
C TYR A 203 9.36 -5.87 8.74
N TYR A 204 10.00 -5.49 7.65
CA TYR A 204 9.67 -5.99 6.31
C TYR A 204 10.92 -6.12 5.44
N ALA A 205 10.84 -7.00 4.44
CA ALA A 205 11.83 -7.17 3.39
C ALA A 205 11.11 -7.25 2.04
N GLY A 206 11.30 -6.24 1.19
CA GLY A 206 10.53 -6.09 -0.04
C GLY A 206 9.03 -5.81 0.22
N GLY A 207 8.15 -6.30 -0.65
CA GLY A 207 6.70 -6.24 -0.45
C GLY A 207 6.07 -4.84 -0.51
N GLN A 208 6.81 -3.84 -0.97
CA GLN A 208 6.35 -2.46 -1.08
C GLN A 208 5.66 -2.21 -2.41
N THR A 209 5.08 -1.02 -2.55
CA THR A 209 4.54 -0.55 -3.83
C THR A 209 5.40 0.59 -4.37
N LYS A 210 5.66 0.58 -5.67
CA LYS A 210 6.39 1.70 -6.34
C LYS A 210 5.64 3.01 -6.21
N LEU A 211 4.30 2.94 -6.18
CA LEU A 211 3.42 4.09 -5.98
C LEU A 211 2.72 3.96 -4.63
N GLU A 212 2.97 4.89 -3.72
CA GLU A 212 2.46 4.87 -2.35
C GLU A 212 1.49 6.01 -2.07
N GLY A 213 0.53 5.74 -1.18
CA GLY A 213 -0.40 6.75 -0.67
C GLY A 213 -1.15 7.48 -1.79
N ALA A 214 -1.08 8.81 -1.77
CA ALA A 214 -1.76 9.67 -2.75
C ALA A 214 -1.28 9.47 -4.19
N ALA A 215 -0.01 9.10 -4.41
CA ALA A 215 0.55 8.91 -5.76
C ALA A 215 -0.15 7.79 -6.53
N TYR A 216 -0.57 6.73 -5.85
CA TYR A 216 -1.35 5.64 -6.44
C TYR A 216 -2.71 6.14 -6.96
N PHE A 217 -3.42 6.92 -6.16
CA PHE A 217 -4.71 7.49 -6.58
C PHE A 217 -4.56 8.52 -7.72
N TRP A 218 -3.52 9.36 -7.65
CA TRP A 218 -3.23 10.32 -8.73
C TRP A 218 -2.88 9.66 -10.05
N PHE A 219 -2.21 8.51 -10.02
CA PHE A 219 -1.93 7.73 -11.22
C PHE A 219 -3.22 7.31 -11.93
N PHE A 220 -4.17 6.71 -11.21
CA PHE A 220 -5.45 6.30 -11.79
C PHE A 220 -6.31 7.50 -12.20
N THR A 221 -6.29 8.59 -11.43
CA THR A 221 -6.99 9.83 -11.80
C THR A 221 -6.49 10.40 -13.13
N LYS A 222 -5.17 10.44 -13.33
CA LYS A 222 -4.58 10.87 -14.61
C LYS A 222 -4.94 9.91 -15.74
N LEU A 223 -4.92 8.61 -15.50
CA LEU A 223 -5.32 7.61 -16.50
C LEU A 223 -6.78 7.80 -16.93
N MET A 224 -7.70 8.03 -15.98
CA MET A 224 -9.09 8.32 -16.27
C MET A 224 -9.26 9.63 -17.05
N LEU A 225 -8.50 10.68 -16.71
CA LEU A 225 -8.54 11.94 -17.44
C LEU A 225 -8.10 11.78 -18.89
N VAL A 226 -7.00 11.05 -19.13
CA VAL A 226 -6.52 10.74 -20.50
C VAL A 226 -7.60 9.99 -21.28
N THR A 227 -8.20 8.98 -20.68
CA THR A 227 -9.30 8.21 -21.29
C THR A 227 -10.49 9.11 -21.63
N ALA A 228 -10.88 10.03 -20.75
CA ALA A 228 -11.97 10.99 -20.98
C ALA A 228 -11.64 11.93 -22.16
N ILE A 229 -10.40 12.45 -22.24
CA ILE A 229 -9.97 13.30 -23.35
C ILE A 229 -10.00 12.55 -24.68
N VAL A 230 -9.54 11.30 -24.71
CA VAL A 230 -9.56 10.46 -25.93
C VAL A 230 -10.99 10.14 -26.34
N PHE A 231 -11.93 10.06 -25.39
CA PHE A 231 -13.34 9.77 -25.68
C PHE A 231 -14.07 10.96 -26.34
N ILE A 232 -13.64 12.21 -26.10
CA ILE A 232 -14.27 13.41 -26.68
C ILE A 232 -14.36 13.34 -28.21
N PRO A 233 -13.25 13.18 -28.98
CA PRO A 233 -13.31 13.11 -30.43
C PRO A 233 -14.10 11.89 -30.92
N PHE A 234 -14.04 10.76 -30.21
CA PHE A 234 -14.83 9.57 -30.53
C PHE A 234 -16.34 9.87 -30.40
N SER A 235 -16.75 10.56 -29.34
CA SER A 235 -18.14 10.97 -29.10
C SER A 235 -18.65 11.94 -30.17
N LEU A 236 -17.81 12.86 -30.65
CA LEU A 236 -18.16 13.81 -31.70
C LEU A 236 -18.33 13.14 -33.09
N CYS A 237 -17.60 12.06 -33.33
CA CYS A 237 -17.72 11.28 -34.56
C CYS A 237 -18.94 10.34 -34.55
N TYR A 238 -19.54 10.09 -33.41
CA TYR A 238 -20.64 9.14 -33.28
C TYR A 238 -21.97 9.78 -33.75
N LYS A 239 -22.57 9.18 -34.78
CA LYS A 239 -23.93 9.57 -35.26
C LYS A 239 -24.95 8.57 -34.71
N PRO A 240 -25.82 8.97 -33.77
CA PRO A 240 -26.85 8.08 -33.24
C PRO A 240 -27.86 7.72 -34.34
N LYS A 241 -28.11 6.45 -34.53
CA LYS A 241 -29.19 5.94 -35.40
C LYS A 241 -30.40 5.66 -34.54
N THR A 242 -31.48 6.40 -34.71
CA THR A 242 -32.76 6.12 -34.10
C THR A 242 -33.45 4.98 -34.86
N TYR A 243 -33.55 3.82 -34.24
CA TYR A 243 -34.38 2.72 -34.73
C TYR A 243 -35.77 2.87 -34.09
N LEU A 244 -36.76 3.21 -34.91
CA LEU A 244 -38.18 3.10 -34.49
C LEU A 244 -38.43 1.62 -34.22
N GLN A 245 -38.71 1.28 -32.98
CA GLN A 245 -39.15 -0.09 -32.60
C GLN A 245 -40.59 -0.22 -33.01
N GLN A 246 -40.85 -0.91 -34.14
CA GLN A 246 -42.16 -1.47 -34.49
C GLN A 246 -42.37 -2.79 -33.78
#